data_1fdf3ae70e5bcc5c9cc5ad7bfc0b4f83
#
_entry.id   1fdf3ae70e5bcc5c9cc5ad7bfc0b4f83
#
_cell.length_a   1.000
_cell.length_b   1.000
_cell.length_c   1.000
_cell.angle_alpha   90.00
_cell.angle_beta   90.00
_cell.angle_gamma   90.00
#
_symmetry.space_group_name_H-M   'P 1'
#
loop_
_entity.id
_entity.type
_entity.pdbx_description
1 polymer ?
#
loop_
_entity_poly.entity_id
_entity_poly.type
_entity_poly.pdbx_seq_one_letter_code
_entity_poly.pdbx_strand_id
1 'polypeptide(L)'
;MNNDESFERDVRASLRASAARPAPEELVTRIGEIPSRQPAPRAGDRGLRLFARVAVNLAAAAIVVIAVAALIVTRNGGNLPAGGPGTGSPSVATPVISATPTATAPVASASPAPSASAGAPTSLLGLSPASVTFVSVDEGWVLGTGTCPSGPCAAVARTIDGGNTWAAVPAPAASMIPGPGQGASGISGLRFADARDGWAFGPDLWATHDGGTTWARLTIPGLAADAAVAALETAGGTVHAVVFDGGGYRVASSPVGTDHWSLSAVRVPVGAGPVPSVQLILSGASGWLLENDRTVVAGARLVNGAWVTWQPPCADVVGPAFLAASSPTELAAACDVGLWGAPAGDHLYLSHDGGSTFAASGTVAPVQMASQVAASSASMIVVAGSDSTGARLVATFDGGRTWTVVASLGAVTIRDLGFTSAQQGVVITTSADAPASLLMTRDGGHTWRAAGAGGG
;
A
#
# COMPACT_ATOMS: atom_id res chain seq x y z
N MET A 1 -27.25 28.20 27.03
CA MET A 1 -26.91 29.08 25.87
C MET A 1 -25.99 30.19 26.35
N ASN A 2 -24.71 29.99 26.66
CA ASN A 2 -23.76 31.08 26.98
C ASN A 2 -22.27 30.69 26.86
N ASN A 3 -21.93 29.46 26.52
CA ASN A 3 -20.52 29.07 26.39
C ASN A 3 -19.92 29.31 24.98
N ASP A 4 -20.74 29.27 23.92
CA ASP A 4 -20.24 29.48 22.56
C ASP A 4 -19.86 30.93 22.27
N GLU A 5 -20.62 31.89 22.77
CA GLU A 5 -20.32 33.30 22.54
C GLU A 5 -19.08 33.81 23.32
N SER A 6 -18.72 33.16 24.45
CA SER A 6 -17.49 33.48 25.15
C SER A 6 -16.27 32.91 24.42
N PHE A 7 -16.36 31.69 23.92
CA PHE A 7 -15.31 31.04 23.15
C PHE A 7 -15.00 31.78 21.85
N GLU A 8 -16.03 32.15 21.07
CA GLU A 8 -15.83 32.93 19.83
C GLU A 8 -15.17 34.29 20.12
N ARG A 9 -15.52 34.92 21.22
CA ARG A 9 -14.93 36.22 21.64
C ARG A 9 -13.46 36.08 21.96
N ASP A 10 -13.08 35.03 22.70
CA ASP A 10 -11.70 34.75 23.09
C ASP A 10 -10.82 34.34 21.89
N VAL A 11 -11.36 33.57 20.98
CA VAL A 11 -10.65 33.21 19.71
C VAL A 11 -10.44 34.44 18.84
N ARG A 12 -11.44 35.33 18.70
CA ARG A 12 -11.30 36.59 17.95
C ARG A 12 -10.31 37.55 18.59
N ALA A 13 -10.26 37.59 19.92
CA ALA A 13 -9.29 38.40 20.68
C ALA A 13 -7.86 37.87 20.48
N SER A 14 -7.67 36.55 20.54
CA SER A 14 -6.39 35.89 20.32
C SER A 14 -5.87 36.09 18.89
N LEU A 15 -6.74 35.99 17.88
CA LEU A 15 -6.37 36.23 16.46
C LEU A 15 -5.98 37.71 16.23
N ARG A 16 -6.70 38.66 16.84
CA ARG A 16 -6.34 40.09 16.77
C ARG A 16 -5.02 40.40 17.48
N ALA A 17 -4.73 39.76 18.60
CA ALA A 17 -3.46 39.91 19.31
C ALA A 17 -2.28 39.33 18.51
N SER A 18 -2.49 38.25 17.79
CA SER A 18 -1.49 37.65 16.90
C SER A 18 -1.23 38.50 15.65
N ALA A 19 -2.28 39.15 15.10
CA ALA A 19 -2.16 40.04 13.95
C ALA A 19 -1.52 41.39 14.28
N ALA A 20 -1.51 41.79 15.55
CA ALA A 20 -0.91 43.05 16.01
C ALA A 20 0.60 42.96 16.35
N ARG A 21 1.22 41.78 16.24
CA ARG A 21 2.67 41.61 16.38
C ARG A 21 3.37 42.08 15.12
N PRO A 22 4.30 43.04 15.17
CA PRO A 22 5.10 43.41 14.02
C PRO A 22 5.91 42.17 13.54
N ALA A 23 5.99 41.99 12.24
CA ALA A 23 6.80 40.91 11.67
C ALA A 23 8.27 41.08 12.11
N PRO A 24 9.00 39.99 12.38
CA PRO A 24 10.42 40.06 12.68
C PRO A 24 11.16 40.83 11.58
N GLU A 25 12.11 41.69 11.93
CA GLU A 25 12.85 42.53 10.98
C GLU A 25 13.54 41.72 9.89
N GLU A 26 14.00 40.50 10.19
CA GLU A 26 14.56 39.56 9.22
C GLU A 26 13.57 39.17 8.11
N LEU A 27 12.29 39.02 8.45
CA LEU A 27 11.25 38.69 7.47
C LEU A 27 10.92 39.87 6.56
N VAL A 28 10.90 41.07 7.12
CA VAL A 28 10.68 42.32 6.38
C VAL A 28 11.84 42.56 5.40
N THR A 29 13.09 42.32 5.82
CA THR A 29 14.29 42.44 4.99
C THR A 29 14.26 41.42 3.85
N ARG A 30 13.93 40.14 4.10
CA ARG A 30 13.83 39.11 3.05
C ARG A 30 12.72 39.38 2.02
N ILE A 31 11.59 39.96 2.45
CA ILE A 31 10.50 40.34 1.52
C ILE A 31 10.94 41.52 0.64
N GLY A 32 11.74 42.46 1.18
CA GLY A 32 12.30 43.58 0.42
C GLY A 32 13.34 43.19 -0.64
N GLU A 33 13.96 42.02 -0.51
CA GLU A 33 14.93 41.45 -1.46
C GLU A 33 14.28 40.66 -2.61
N ILE A 34 12.97 40.44 -2.59
CA ILE A 34 12.27 39.77 -3.70
C ILE A 34 12.21 40.74 -4.88
N PRO A 35 12.87 40.44 -6.02
CA PRO A 35 12.81 41.31 -7.20
C PRO A 35 11.36 41.51 -7.62
N SER A 36 10.88 42.74 -7.64
CA SER A 36 9.56 43.06 -8.21
C SER A 36 9.57 42.61 -9.66
N ARG A 37 8.65 41.67 -10.00
CA ARG A 37 8.47 41.23 -11.39
C ARG A 37 8.18 42.44 -12.25
N GLN A 38 9.14 42.83 -13.08
CA GLN A 38 8.88 43.80 -14.16
C GLN A 38 7.80 43.21 -15.07
N PRO A 39 6.83 44.02 -15.55
CA PRO A 39 5.84 43.57 -16.51
C PRO A 39 6.55 43.00 -17.74
N ALA A 40 6.16 41.82 -18.19
CA ALA A 40 6.75 41.14 -19.34
C ALA A 40 6.73 42.07 -20.57
N PRO A 41 7.83 42.21 -21.30
CA PRO A 41 7.85 42.93 -22.57
C PRO A 41 6.88 42.20 -23.54
N ARG A 42 6.07 42.99 -24.25
CA ARG A 42 5.15 42.51 -25.29
C ARG A 42 5.86 41.56 -26.24
N ALA A 43 5.26 40.40 -26.48
CA ALA A 43 5.76 39.36 -27.38
C ALA A 43 6.04 39.93 -28.79
N GLY A 44 7.31 40.16 -29.07
CA GLY A 44 7.85 40.49 -30.39
C GLY A 44 8.73 39.33 -30.84
N ASP A 45 8.35 38.74 -31.98
CA ASP A 45 9.12 37.96 -32.98
C ASP A 45 10.20 36.91 -32.56
N ARG A 46 10.59 36.80 -31.29
CA ARG A 46 11.62 35.81 -30.89
C ARG A 46 11.06 34.44 -30.54
N GLY A 47 9.79 34.35 -30.17
CA GLY A 47 9.12 33.08 -29.82
C GLY A 47 8.93 32.15 -31.02
N LEU A 48 8.63 32.73 -32.19
CA LEU A 48 8.36 31.93 -33.41
C LEU A 48 9.61 31.19 -33.92
N ARG A 49 10.83 31.76 -33.72
CA ARG A 49 12.06 31.12 -34.16
C ARG A 49 12.51 29.96 -33.25
N LEU A 50 12.11 29.96 -31.98
CA LEU A 50 12.41 28.85 -31.06
C LEU A 50 11.50 27.67 -31.33
N PHE A 51 10.21 27.92 -31.56
CA PHE A 51 9.24 26.86 -31.92
C PHE A 51 9.57 26.20 -33.25
N ALA A 52 10.01 26.98 -34.24
CA ALA A 52 10.47 26.46 -35.53
C ALA A 52 11.70 25.54 -35.40
N ARG A 53 12.65 25.84 -34.51
CA ARG A 53 13.83 24.99 -34.30
C ARG A 53 13.51 23.70 -33.57
N VAL A 54 12.57 23.69 -32.60
CA VAL A 54 12.12 22.49 -31.90
C VAL A 54 11.30 21.58 -32.82
N ALA A 55 10.42 22.16 -33.66
CA ALA A 55 9.64 21.41 -34.64
C ALA A 55 10.51 20.73 -35.72
N VAL A 56 11.58 21.42 -36.19
CA VAL A 56 12.51 20.83 -37.17
C VAL A 56 13.31 19.68 -36.57
N ASN A 57 13.72 19.75 -35.28
CA ASN A 57 14.47 18.69 -34.65
C ASN A 57 13.59 17.46 -34.38
N LEU A 58 12.29 17.63 -34.03
CA LEU A 58 11.34 16.52 -33.86
C LEU A 58 11.00 15.85 -35.21
N ALA A 59 10.89 16.60 -36.31
CA ALA A 59 10.68 16.05 -37.63
C ALA A 59 11.90 15.24 -38.14
N ALA A 60 13.10 15.68 -37.85
CA ALA A 60 14.32 14.93 -38.19
C ALA A 60 14.44 13.62 -37.44
N ALA A 61 14.07 13.57 -36.14
CA ALA A 61 14.05 12.37 -35.33
C ALA A 61 13.02 11.34 -35.87
N ALA A 62 11.83 11.80 -36.26
CA ALA A 62 10.79 10.92 -36.83
C ALA A 62 11.21 10.28 -38.15
N ILE A 63 11.92 11.02 -39.02
CA ILE A 63 12.42 10.50 -40.31
C ILE A 63 13.49 9.39 -40.09
N VAL A 64 14.37 9.56 -39.09
CA VAL A 64 15.37 8.54 -38.76
C VAL A 64 14.72 7.27 -38.22
N VAL A 65 13.70 7.35 -37.39
CA VAL A 65 12.96 6.18 -36.86
C VAL A 65 12.24 5.44 -37.98
N ILE A 66 11.61 6.13 -38.92
CA ILE A 66 10.92 5.52 -40.07
C ILE A 66 11.93 4.85 -41.00
N ALA A 67 13.10 5.44 -41.23
CA ALA A 67 14.16 4.88 -42.08
C ALA A 67 14.75 3.60 -41.46
N VAL A 68 14.95 3.56 -40.14
CA VAL A 68 15.44 2.37 -39.43
C VAL A 68 14.40 1.26 -39.44
N ALA A 69 13.11 1.58 -39.23
CA ALA A 69 12.04 0.60 -39.29
C ALA A 69 11.89 -0.02 -40.70
N ALA A 70 12.01 0.78 -41.76
CA ALA A 70 11.98 0.29 -43.13
C ALA A 70 13.18 -0.61 -43.45
N LEU A 71 14.36 -0.34 -42.90
CA LEU A 71 15.56 -1.16 -43.11
C LEU A 71 15.48 -2.53 -42.43
N ILE A 72 14.79 -2.59 -41.26
CA ILE A 72 14.55 -3.86 -40.53
C ILE A 72 13.55 -4.73 -41.28
N VAL A 73 12.47 -4.16 -41.82
CA VAL A 73 11.45 -4.89 -42.58
C VAL A 73 12.02 -5.47 -43.89
N THR A 74 12.91 -4.76 -44.59
CA THR A 74 13.52 -5.25 -45.83
C THR A 74 14.61 -6.31 -45.63
N ARG A 75 15.19 -6.42 -44.43
CA ARG A 75 16.21 -7.45 -44.14
C ARG A 75 15.64 -8.79 -43.68
N ASN A 76 14.38 -8.84 -43.20
CA ASN A 76 13.71 -10.07 -42.74
C ASN A 76 12.80 -10.73 -43.78
N GLY A 77 12.81 -10.28 -45.03
CA GLY A 77 12.05 -10.83 -46.13
C GLY A 77 12.79 -11.99 -46.85
N GLY A 78 13.08 -13.07 -46.14
CA GLY A 78 13.73 -14.27 -46.71
C GLY A 78 12.94 -15.54 -46.43
N ASN A 79 12.26 -16.06 -47.48
CA ASN A 79 11.82 -17.43 -47.72
C ASN A 79 10.91 -18.14 -46.69
N LEU A 80 9.61 -18.16 -46.98
CA LEU A 80 8.69 -19.21 -46.55
C LEU A 80 8.65 -20.32 -47.63
N PRO A 81 8.88 -21.61 -47.30
CA PRO A 81 8.60 -22.70 -48.20
C PRO A 81 7.10 -23.06 -48.16
N ALA A 82 6.48 -23.16 -49.33
CA ALA A 82 5.15 -23.68 -49.50
C ALA A 82 5.18 -25.22 -49.35
N GLY A 83 4.39 -25.75 -48.38
CA GLY A 83 4.16 -27.18 -48.21
C GLY A 83 2.67 -27.46 -48.15
N GLY A 84 2.18 -28.28 -49.11
CA GLY A 84 0.80 -28.62 -49.34
C GLY A 84 0.15 -29.58 -48.33
N PRO A 85 -1.15 -29.89 -48.45
CA PRO A 85 -1.99 -30.49 -47.43
C PRO A 85 -1.76 -32.01 -47.32
N GLY A 86 -1.38 -32.46 -46.12
CA GLY A 86 -1.35 -33.88 -45.76
C GLY A 86 -2.46 -34.21 -44.76
N THR A 87 -3.47 -34.90 -45.22
CA THR A 87 -4.51 -35.56 -44.42
C THR A 87 -3.92 -36.79 -43.72
N GLY A 88 -3.97 -36.81 -42.39
CA GLY A 88 -3.58 -38.00 -41.62
C GLY A 88 -4.07 -37.89 -40.18
N SER A 89 -5.20 -38.52 -39.89
CA SER A 89 -5.72 -38.75 -38.55
C SER A 89 -4.90 -39.83 -37.83
N PRO A 90 -4.36 -39.64 -36.66
CA PRO A 90 -3.92 -40.77 -35.84
C PRO A 90 -5.02 -41.16 -34.84
N SER A 91 -5.37 -42.45 -34.94
CA SER A 91 -6.19 -43.19 -33.99
C SER A 91 -5.54 -43.25 -32.61
N VAL A 92 -6.26 -42.85 -31.58
CA VAL A 92 -5.80 -42.94 -30.19
C VAL A 92 -6.16 -44.34 -29.65
N ALA A 93 -5.15 -45.16 -29.41
CA ALA A 93 -5.31 -46.43 -28.70
C ALA A 93 -5.30 -46.17 -27.20
N THR A 94 -6.35 -46.58 -26.53
CA THR A 94 -6.51 -46.56 -25.06
C THR A 94 -5.77 -47.75 -24.46
N PRO A 95 -4.86 -47.57 -23.47
CA PRO A 95 -4.31 -48.70 -22.72
C PRO A 95 -5.29 -49.15 -21.65
N VAL A 96 -5.68 -50.41 -21.69
CA VAL A 96 -6.39 -51.12 -20.64
C VAL A 96 -5.40 -51.42 -19.51
N ILE A 97 -5.61 -50.82 -18.33
CA ILE A 97 -4.83 -51.14 -17.14
C ILE A 97 -5.53 -52.25 -16.37
N SER A 98 -4.88 -53.41 -16.34
CA SER A 98 -5.30 -54.58 -15.53
C SER A 98 -4.96 -54.31 -14.05
N ALA A 99 -5.97 -54.29 -13.17
CA ALA A 99 -5.76 -54.11 -11.76
C ALA A 99 -5.38 -55.42 -11.09
N THR A 100 -4.22 -55.48 -10.47
CA THR A 100 -3.77 -56.57 -9.61
C THR A 100 -4.27 -56.26 -8.18
N PRO A 101 -4.89 -57.23 -7.43
CA PRO A 101 -5.33 -56.95 -6.05
C PRO A 101 -4.14 -56.90 -5.12
N THR A 102 -3.94 -55.74 -4.49
CA THR A 102 -2.95 -55.53 -3.43
C THR A 102 -3.51 -56.01 -2.09
N ALA A 103 -2.75 -56.87 -1.40
CA ALA A 103 -3.05 -57.41 -0.10
C ALA A 103 -3.20 -56.29 0.96
N THR A 104 -4.28 -56.38 1.75
CA THR A 104 -4.59 -55.50 2.88
C THR A 104 -3.60 -55.75 4.02
N ALA A 105 -2.76 -54.78 4.35
CA ALA A 105 -1.96 -54.77 5.57
C ALA A 105 -2.82 -54.39 6.79
N PRO A 106 -2.56 -54.92 7.98
CA PRO A 106 -3.35 -54.60 9.17
C PRO A 106 -3.18 -53.14 9.59
N VAL A 107 -4.30 -52.47 9.81
CA VAL A 107 -4.37 -51.10 10.33
C VAL A 107 -3.85 -51.11 11.76
N ALA A 108 -2.69 -50.46 11.97
CA ALA A 108 -2.22 -50.15 13.31
C ALA A 108 -3.14 -49.10 13.92
N SER A 109 -3.75 -49.45 15.06
CA SER A 109 -4.61 -48.56 15.85
C SER A 109 -3.77 -47.36 16.30
N ALA A 110 -4.03 -46.19 15.71
CA ALA A 110 -3.42 -44.95 16.16
C ALA A 110 -3.95 -44.59 17.54
N SER A 111 -3.05 -44.49 18.51
CA SER A 111 -3.32 -43.93 19.83
C SER A 111 -3.86 -42.51 19.64
N PRO A 112 -4.93 -42.10 20.34
CA PRO A 112 -5.42 -40.73 20.21
C PRO A 112 -4.32 -39.74 20.62
N ALA A 113 -3.97 -38.83 19.72
CA ALA A 113 -3.15 -37.70 20.05
C ALA A 113 -3.81 -36.90 21.19
N PRO A 114 -3.03 -36.33 22.14
CA PRO A 114 -3.59 -35.53 23.19
C PRO A 114 -4.40 -34.39 22.55
N SER A 115 -5.70 -34.34 22.85
CA SER A 115 -6.55 -33.20 22.48
C SER A 115 -5.93 -31.96 23.09
N ALA A 116 -5.34 -31.10 22.22
CA ALA A 116 -5.06 -29.73 22.59
C ALA A 116 -6.36 -29.12 23.06
N SER A 117 -6.43 -28.78 24.34
CA SER A 117 -7.57 -28.06 24.92
C SER A 117 -7.70 -26.78 24.09
N ALA A 118 -8.72 -26.71 23.25
CA ALA A 118 -9.06 -25.50 22.53
C ALA A 118 -9.34 -24.43 23.58
N GLY A 119 -8.40 -23.50 23.76
CA GLY A 119 -8.62 -22.30 24.55
C GLY A 119 -9.91 -21.64 24.06
N ALA A 120 -10.73 -21.17 24.98
CA ALA A 120 -11.97 -20.48 24.63
C ALA A 120 -11.69 -19.41 23.58
N PRO A 121 -12.53 -19.26 22.53
CA PRO A 121 -12.32 -18.31 21.45
C PRO A 121 -12.20 -16.91 22.05
N THR A 122 -11.00 -16.35 21.97
CA THR A 122 -10.74 -14.99 22.41
C THR A 122 -11.30 -14.10 21.32
N SER A 123 -12.47 -13.52 21.55
CA SER A 123 -12.95 -12.43 20.69
C SER A 123 -11.89 -11.33 20.69
N LEU A 124 -11.79 -10.52 19.63
CA LEU A 124 -10.97 -9.32 19.61
C LEU A 124 -11.32 -8.30 20.72
N LEU A 125 -12.28 -8.63 21.59
CA LEU A 125 -12.73 -7.90 22.76
C LEU A 125 -11.63 -7.77 23.82
N GLY A 126 -10.65 -7.02 23.63
CA GLY A 126 -9.52 -6.78 24.52
C GLY A 126 -8.24 -6.42 23.77
N LEU A 127 -8.24 -6.60 22.44
CA LEU A 127 -7.16 -6.18 21.57
C LEU A 127 -7.65 -5.01 20.71
N SER A 128 -6.96 -3.88 20.77
CA SER A 128 -7.15 -2.74 19.88
C SER A 128 -6.28 -2.95 18.64
N PRO A 129 -6.83 -3.36 17.47
CA PRO A 129 -6.07 -3.74 16.29
C PRO A 129 -5.32 -2.55 15.70
N ALA A 130 -4.09 -2.79 15.23
CA ALA A 130 -3.23 -1.80 14.59
C ALA A 130 -2.74 -2.21 13.19
N SER A 131 -2.55 -3.52 12.97
CA SER A 131 -2.13 -4.09 11.68
C SER A 131 -2.69 -5.49 11.53
N VAL A 132 -3.06 -5.88 10.31
CA VAL A 132 -3.64 -7.18 10.00
C VAL A 132 -2.97 -7.76 8.75
N THR A 133 -2.78 -9.07 8.73
CA THR A 133 -2.27 -9.79 7.56
C THR A 133 -2.98 -11.13 7.44
N PHE A 134 -3.31 -11.53 6.22
CA PHE A 134 -3.85 -12.83 5.90
C PHE A 134 -2.96 -13.48 4.83
N VAL A 135 -2.56 -14.72 5.06
CA VAL A 135 -1.77 -15.53 4.12
C VAL A 135 -2.67 -16.44 3.27
N SER A 136 -3.90 -16.63 3.72
CA SER A 136 -4.97 -17.31 2.99
C SER A 136 -6.32 -16.73 3.39
N VAL A 137 -7.42 -17.23 2.80
CA VAL A 137 -8.78 -16.82 3.19
C VAL A 137 -9.14 -17.25 4.62
N ASP A 138 -8.45 -18.27 5.13
CA ASP A 138 -8.74 -18.84 6.45
C ASP A 138 -7.73 -18.40 7.52
N GLU A 139 -6.46 -18.16 7.13
CA GLU A 139 -5.39 -17.95 8.07
C GLU A 139 -4.85 -16.53 8.05
N GLY A 140 -4.80 -15.90 9.24
CA GLY A 140 -4.34 -14.53 9.41
C GLY A 140 -3.94 -14.18 10.83
N TRP A 141 -3.26 -13.05 10.98
CA TRP A 141 -2.79 -12.49 12.25
C TRP A 141 -3.16 -11.02 12.37
N VAL A 142 -3.43 -10.59 13.59
CA VAL A 142 -3.66 -9.20 13.98
C VAL A 142 -2.66 -8.81 15.05
N LEU A 143 -1.94 -7.72 14.84
CA LEU A 143 -1.15 -7.03 15.86
C LEU A 143 -1.97 -5.87 16.40
N GLY A 144 -1.91 -5.67 17.69
CA GLY A 144 -2.57 -4.53 18.33
C GLY A 144 -2.09 -4.28 19.75
N THR A 145 -2.75 -3.35 20.41
CA THR A 145 -2.53 -3.06 21.82
C THR A 145 -3.46 -3.93 22.66
N GLY A 146 -2.89 -4.76 23.50
CA GLY A 146 -3.57 -5.54 24.53
C GLY A 146 -3.42 -4.94 25.91
N THR A 147 -4.06 -5.58 26.91
CA THR A 147 -3.94 -5.23 28.32
C THR A 147 -3.11 -6.27 29.03
N CYS A 148 -1.92 -5.88 29.50
CA CYS A 148 -1.02 -6.66 30.31
C CYS A 148 -1.02 -6.20 31.79
N PRO A 149 -0.53 -7.01 32.74
CA PRO A 149 -0.47 -6.61 34.14
C PRO A 149 0.31 -5.31 34.41
N SER A 150 1.29 -4.99 33.52
CA SER A 150 2.11 -3.78 33.59
C SER A 150 1.53 -2.58 32.82
N GLY A 151 0.35 -2.70 32.20
CA GLY A 151 -0.26 -1.70 31.34
C GLY A 151 -0.39 -2.13 29.88
N PRO A 152 -0.63 -1.21 28.95
CA PRO A 152 -0.75 -1.52 27.52
C PRO A 152 0.52 -2.20 26.99
N CYS A 153 0.35 -3.24 26.18
CA CYS A 153 1.44 -4.05 25.61
C CYS A 153 1.14 -4.45 24.17
N ALA A 154 2.16 -4.85 23.43
CA ALA A 154 1.98 -5.50 22.15
C ALA A 154 1.25 -6.84 22.35
N ALA A 155 0.25 -7.11 21.54
CA ALA A 155 -0.49 -8.35 21.54
C ALA A 155 -0.72 -8.81 20.11
N VAL A 156 -0.66 -10.15 19.90
CA VAL A 156 -0.92 -10.77 18.60
C VAL A 156 -2.01 -11.82 18.76
N ALA A 157 -2.97 -11.82 17.85
CA ALA A 157 -3.98 -12.86 17.73
C ALA A 157 -3.89 -13.51 16.34
N ARG A 158 -4.14 -14.83 16.27
CA ARG A 158 -4.19 -15.63 15.04
C ARG A 158 -5.58 -16.16 14.82
N THR A 159 -6.02 -16.21 13.57
CA THR A 159 -7.21 -16.92 13.11
C THR A 159 -6.83 -18.04 12.15
N ILE A 160 -7.60 -19.11 12.13
CA ILE A 160 -7.52 -20.22 11.15
C ILE A 160 -8.88 -20.54 10.52
N ASP A 161 -9.84 -19.65 10.70
CA ASP A 161 -11.23 -19.78 10.21
C ASP A 161 -11.70 -18.49 9.53
N GLY A 162 -10.73 -17.73 8.97
CA GLY A 162 -10.98 -16.53 8.22
C GLY A 162 -11.46 -15.35 9.07
N GLY A 163 -11.07 -15.28 10.34
CA GLY A 163 -11.43 -14.20 11.25
C GLY A 163 -12.77 -14.34 11.95
N ASN A 164 -13.40 -15.53 11.91
CA ASN A 164 -14.59 -15.81 12.72
C ASN A 164 -14.23 -15.97 14.19
N THR A 165 -13.09 -16.64 14.47
CA THR A 165 -12.52 -16.75 15.82
C THR A 165 -11.04 -16.36 15.81
N TRP A 166 -10.57 -15.87 16.97
CA TRP A 166 -9.19 -15.44 17.16
C TRP A 166 -8.62 -16.04 18.44
N ALA A 167 -7.37 -16.52 18.37
CA ALA A 167 -6.63 -17.06 19.51
C ALA A 167 -5.40 -16.19 19.76
N ALA A 168 -5.12 -15.85 21.02
CA ALA A 168 -3.91 -15.15 21.39
C ALA A 168 -2.68 -16.03 21.13
N VAL A 169 -1.64 -15.44 20.53
CA VAL A 169 -0.33 -16.03 20.34
C VAL A 169 0.73 -15.09 20.93
N PRO A 170 1.97 -15.59 21.23
CA PRO A 170 3.03 -14.74 21.74
C PRO A 170 3.29 -13.55 20.82
N ALA A 171 3.57 -12.39 21.41
CA ALA A 171 3.97 -11.17 20.70
C ALA A 171 5.46 -10.90 20.88
N PRO A 172 6.10 -10.11 19.98
CA PRO A 172 7.46 -9.62 20.20
C PRO A 172 7.57 -8.87 21.53
N ALA A 173 8.71 -8.97 22.20
CA ALA A 173 9.00 -8.20 23.42
C ALA A 173 9.32 -6.73 23.10
N ALA A 174 8.36 -6.05 22.46
CA ALA A 174 8.46 -4.68 21.98
C ALA A 174 7.23 -3.85 22.43
N SER A 175 7.40 -2.55 22.53
CA SER A 175 6.29 -1.62 22.78
C SER A 175 5.48 -1.37 21.50
N MET A 176 4.17 -1.21 21.63
CA MET A 176 3.36 -0.67 20.53
C MET A 176 3.60 0.82 20.40
N ILE A 177 3.77 1.30 19.17
CA ILE A 177 3.82 2.72 18.85
C ILE A 177 2.73 3.09 17.84
N PRO A 178 2.26 4.35 17.80
CA PRO A 178 1.17 4.76 16.90
C PRO A 178 1.52 4.70 15.41
N GLY A 179 2.79 4.66 15.06
CA GLY A 179 3.30 4.60 13.68
C GLY A 179 4.81 4.68 13.67
N PRO A 180 5.48 4.52 12.53
CA PRO A 180 6.93 4.61 12.41
C PRO A 180 7.39 6.04 12.73
N GLY A 181 7.82 6.28 13.97
CA GLY A 181 8.38 7.54 14.44
C GLY A 181 9.89 7.46 14.49
N GLN A 182 10.59 8.53 14.07
CA GLN A 182 12.04 8.61 14.21
C GLN A 182 12.43 8.65 15.70
N GLY A 183 13.40 7.82 16.08
CA GLY A 183 13.95 7.79 17.44
C GLY A 183 13.12 7.04 18.49
N ALA A 184 11.94 6.53 18.15
CA ALA A 184 11.19 5.63 19.01
C ALA A 184 11.64 4.18 18.79
N SER A 185 11.66 3.37 19.85
CA SER A 185 11.83 1.91 19.76
C SER A 185 10.46 1.25 19.90
N GLY A 186 10.15 0.25 19.08
CA GLY A 186 8.88 -0.46 19.14
C GLY A 186 8.41 -0.96 17.77
N ILE A 187 7.15 -1.38 17.71
CA ILE A 187 6.51 -1.92 16.50
C ILE A 187 5.14 -1.28 16.27
N SER A 188 4.76 -1.19 15.00
CA SER A 188 3.45 -0.65 14.58
C SER A 188 2.78 -1.48 13.49
N GLY A 189 3.50 -2.40 12.85
CA GLY A 189 3.04 -3.20 11.72
C GLY A 189 3.37 -4.68 11.87
N LEU A 190 2.64 -5.52 11.15
CA LEU A 190 2.78 -6.97 11.11
C LEU A 190 2.52 -7.45 9.67
N ARG A 191 3.39 -8.32 9.16
CA ARG A 191 3.18 -9.03 7.90
C ARG A 191 3.65 -10.47 8.03
N PHE A 192 2.88 -11.39 7.49
CA PHE A 192 3.25 -12.80 7.32
C PHE A 192 3.34 -13.13 5.84
N ALA A 193 4.34 -13.93 5.46
CA ALA A 193 4.48 -14.45 4.10
C ALA A 193 3.71 -15.77 3.93
N ASP A 194 3.65 -16.55 4.98
CA ASP A 194 2.98 -17.85 5.06
C ASP A 194 2.60 -18.18 6.52
N ALA A 195 2.19 -19.43 6.78
CA ALA A 195 1.79 -19.89 8.11
C ALA A 195 2.92 -19.90 9.17
N ARG A 196 4.19 -19.74 8.76
CA ARG A 196 5.37 -19.84 9.63
C ARG A 196 6.15 -18.55 9.72
N ASP A 197 6.37 -17.90 8.56
CA ASP A 197 7.32 -16.82 8.42
C ASP A 197 6.60 -15.47 8.45
N GLY A 198 6.95 -14.65 9.45
CA GLY A 198 6.33 -13.36 9.69
C GLY A 198 7.26 -12.34 10.33
N TRP A 199 6.90 -11.07 10.19
CA TRP A 199 7.67 -9.94 10.71
C TRP A 199 6.76 -8.94 11.41
N ALA A 200 7.22 -8.46 12.59
CA ALA A 200 6.69 -7.27 13.24
C ALA A 200 7.70 -6.14 13.08
N PHE A 201 7.24 -4.95 12.71
CA PHE A 201 8.12 -3.86 12.30
C PHE A 201 7.59 -2.48 12.68
N GLY A 202 8.46 -1.47 12.54
CA GLY A 202 8.15 -0.05 12.60
C GLY A 202 8.27 0.62 13.96
N PRO A 203 9.48 1.14 14.34
CA PRO A 203 10.77 1.17 13.64
C PRO A 203 11.65 -0.06 13.84
N ASP A 204 11.47 -0.83 14.91
CA ASP A 204 12.21 -2.06 15.15
C ASP A 204 11.83 -3.14 14.12
N LEU A 205 12.64 -4.15 13.96
CA LEU A 205 12.37 -5.32 13.14
C LEU A 205 12.48 -6.60 13.97
N TRP A 206 11.43 -7.40 13.93
CA TRP A 206 11.37 -8.70 14.59
C TRP A 206 10.89 -9.73 13.57
N ALA A 207 11.43 -10.97 13.64
CA ALA A 207 10.99 -12.08 12.81
C ALA A 207 10.53 -13.27 13.65
N THR A 208 9.64 -14.05 13.06
CA THR A 208 9.23 -15.38 13.52
C THR A 208 9.31 -16.35 12.34
N HIS A 209 9.67 -17.61 12.62
CA HIS A 209 9.71 -18.70 11.65
C HIS A 209 8.90 -19.92 12.13
N ASP A 210 8.01 -19.70 13.10
CA ASP A 210 7.17 -20.73 13.74
C ASP A 210 5.71 -20.24 13.97
N GLY A 211 5.27 -19.32 13.12
CA GLY A 211 3.87 -18.83 13.12
C GLY A 211 3.55 -17.88 14.28
N GLY A 212 4.56 -17.20 14.85
CA GLY A 212 4.42 -16.29 15.97
C GLY A 212 4.57 -16.93 17.33
N THR A 213 5.06 -18.17 17.41
CA THR A 213 5.32 -18.85 18.69
C THR A 213 6.55 -18.26 19.38
N THR A 214 7.60 -17.96 18.60
CA THR A 214 8.80 -17.25 19.06
C THR A 214 9.15 -16.09 18.15
N TRP A 215 9.80 -15.06 18.71
CA TRP A 215 10.19 -13.84 18.00
C TRP A 215 11.65 -13.49 18.30
N ALA A 216 12.41 -13.19 17.25
CA ALA A 216 13.78 -12.70 17.32
C ALA A 216 13.87 -11.26 16.80
N ARG A 217 14.56 -10.37 17.55
CA ARG A 217 14.87 -9.03 17.04
C ARG A 217 15.95 -9.11 15.99
N LEU A 218 15.74 -8.47 14.85
CA LEU A 218 16.66 -8.46 13.72
C LEU A 218 17.36 -7.11 13.57
N THR A 219 18.54 -7.16 12.95
CA THR A 219 19.25 -6.00 12.43
C THR A 219 19.59 -6.24 10.97
N ILE A 220 19.40 -5.22 10.12
CA ILE A 220 19.74 -5.33 8.70
C ILE A 220 21.20 -4.90 8.51
N PRO A 221 22.07 -5.77 7.96
CA PRO A 221 23.48 -5.45 7.76
C PRO A 221 23.68 -4.20 6.87
N GLY A 222 24.66 -3.37 7.23
CA GLY A 222 24.99 -2.16 6.47
C GLY A 222 24.11 -0.94 6.75
N LEU A 223 23.19 -1.02 7.72
CA LEU A 223 22.42 0.11 8.23
C LEU A 223 23.02 0.66 9.53
N ALA A 224 22.81 1.94 9.79
CA ALA A 224 23.12 2.57 11.07
C ALA A 224 22.19 2.04 12.18
N ALA A 225 22.62 2.17 13.43
CA ALA A 225 21.88 1.65 14.59
C ALA A 225 20.53 2.37 14.83
N ASP A 226 20.38 3.55 14.29
CA ASP A 226 19.17 4.41 14.35
C ASP A 226 18.28 4.30 13.11
N ALA A 227 18.62 3.40 12.18
CA ALA A 227 17.79 3.13 11.01
C ALA A 227 16.45 2.53 11.44
N ALA A 228 15.38 3.00 10.81
CA ALA A 228 14.01 2.63 11.14
C ALA A 228 13.32 1.92 9.97
N VAL A 229 12.66 0.81 10.23
CA VAL A 229 11.79 0.16 9.24
C VAL A 229 10.47 0.92 9.17
N ALA A 230 10.17 1.51 8.01
CA ALA A 230 8.98 2.33 7.80
C ALA A 230 7.80 1.54 7.20
N ALA A 231 8.09 0.55 6.35
CA ALA A 231 7.09 -0.34 5.76
C ALA A 231 7.71 -1.71 5.49
N LEU A 232 6.89 -2.75 5.43
CA LEU A 232 7.33 -4.10 5.10
C LEU A 232 6.19 -4.85 4.41
N GLU A 233 6.51 -5.53 3.31
CA GLU A 233 5.58 -6.39 2.58
C GLU A 233 6.28 -7.64 2.07
N THR A 234 5.49 -8.67 1.74
CA THR A 234 5.98 -9.97 1.26
C THR A 234 5.30 -10.36 -0.05
N ALA A 235 6.09 -10.77 -1.03
CA ALA A 235 5.56 -11.35 -2.27
C ALA A 235 6.63 -12.22 -2.96
N GLY A 236 6.19 -13.21 -3.73
CA GLY A 236 7.08 -14.02 -4.56
C GLY A 236 8.20 -14.75 -3.79
N GLY A 237 7.98 -15.12 -2.53
CA GLY A 237 8.99 -15.77 -1.69
C GLY A 237 10.08 -14.83 -1.17
N THR A 238 9.86 -13.51 -1.24
CA THR A 238 10.78 -12.47 -0.76
C THR A 238 10.06 -11.52 0.18
N VAL A 239 10.71 -11.14 1.26
CA VAL A 239 10.31 -10.04 2.12
C VAL A 239 11.08 -8.79 1.73
N HIS A 240 10.38 -7.66 1.63
CA HIS A 240 10.95 -6.35 1.35
C HIS A 240 10.61 -5.39 2.49
N ALA A 241 11.63 -4.76 3.07
CA ALA A 241 11.49 -3.75 4.10
C ALA A 241 11.96 -2.39 3.59
N VAL A 242 11.14 -1.38 3.73
CA VAL A 242 11.53 0.02 3.46
C VAL A 242 12.18 0.56 4.71
N VAL A 243 13.41 1.01 4.60
CA VAL A 243 14.22 1.47 5.72
C VAL A 243 14.59 2.93 5.53
N PHE A 244 14.34 3.74 6.54
CA PHE A 244 14.87 5.10 6.65
C PHE A 244 16.23 5.05 7.35
N ASP A 245 17.28 5.60 6.72
CA ASP A 245 18.67 5.59 7.22
C ASP A 245 19.27 6.99 7.41
N GLY A 246 18.42 7.98 7.66
CA GLY A 246 18.81 9.39 7.86
C GLY A 246 19.02 10.17 6.56
N GLY A 247 19.20 9.53 5.41
CA GLY A 247 19.41 10.18 4.12
C GLY A 247 18.32 9.89 3.08
N GLY A 248 17.31 9.12 3.43
CA GLY A 248 16.22 8.72 2.54
C GLY A 248 15.75 7.30 2.81
N TYR A 249 14.81 6.84 1.99
CA TYR A 249 14.31 5.47 2.06
C TYR A 249 15.10 4.56 1.11
N ARG A 250 15.43 3.36 1.59
CA ARG A 250 16.01 2.26 0.82
C ARG A 250 15.19 1.00 1.03
N VAL A 251 15.23 0.09 0.07
CA VAL A 251 14.60 -1.22 0.25
C VAL A 251 15.66 -2.24 0.61
N ALA A 252 15.46 -2.93 1.73
CA ALA A 252 16.18 -4.14 2.10
C ALA A 252 15.31 -5.33 1.72
N SER A 253 15.93 -6.40 1.21
CA SER A 253 15.23 -7.60 0.76
C SER A 253 15.92 -8.85 1.27
N SER A 254 15.12 -9.87 1.66
CA SER A 254 15.61 -11.20 2.08
C SER A 254 14.67 -12.28 1.51
N PRO A 255 15.20 -13.46 1.10
CA PRO A 255 14.33 -14.59 0.88
C PRO A 255 13.57 -14.95 2.17
N VAL A 256 12.29 -15.31 2.04
CA VAL A 256 11.46 -15.74 3.17
C VAL A 256 12.13 -16.92 3.90
N GLY A 257 12.11 -16.91 5.22
CA GLY A 257 12.66 -17.95 6.09
C GLY A 257 14.19 -17.98 6.22
N THR A 258 14.92 -16.94 5.75
CA THR A 258 16.39 -16.96 5.78
C THR A 258 17.05 -15.80 6.53
N ASP A 259 16.40 -14.67 6.68
CA ASP A 259 16.91 -13.40 7.23
C ASP A 259 18.25 -12.93 6.62
N HIS A 260 18.50 -13.31 5.36
CA HIS A 260 19.66 -12.88 4.59
C HIS A 260 19.38 -11.58 3.85
N TRP A 261 19.45 -10.48 4.58
CA TRP A 261 19.09 -9.15 4.08
C TRP A 261 20.17 -8.55 3.17
N SER A 262 19.72 -7.98 2.06
CA SER A 262 20.52 -7.18 1.12
C SER A 262 19.86 -5.82 0.88
N LEU A 263 20.67 -4.76 0.76
CA LEU A 263 20.18 -3.39 0.57
C LEU A 263 20.21 -3.00 -0.91
N SER A 264 19.10 -2.44 -1.39
CA SER A 264 19.02 -1.80 -2.70
C SER A 264 20.01 -0.62 -2.82
N ALA A 265 20.57 -0.42 -4.00
CA ALA A 265 21.38 0.76 -4.31
C ALA A 265 20.52 2.03 -4.49
N VAL A 266 19.24 1.87 -4.85
CA VAL A 266 18.31 2.99 -5.04
C VAL A 266 17.94 3.58 -3.69
N ARG A 267 18.00 4.92 -3.63
CA ARG A 267 17.55 5.73 -2.50
C ARG A 267 16.42 6.63 -2.97
N VAL A 268 15.28 6.56 -2.29
CA VAL A 268 14.14 7.45 -2.50
C VAL A 268 14.27 8.62 -1.52
N PRO A 269 14.33 9.87 -1.99
CA PRO A 269 14.42 11.03 -1.12
C PRO A 269 13.19 11.16 -0.22
N VAL A 270 13.35 11.80 0.91
CA VAL A 270 12.26 12.17 1.82
C VAL A 270 11.89 13.62 1.55
N GLY A 271 10.61 13.91 1.50
CA GLY A 271 10.11 15.28 1.41
C GLY A 271 10.47 16.12 2.64
N ALA A 272 10.44 17.42 2.47
CA ALA A 272 10.78 18.37 3.54
C ALA A 272 9.64 18.67 4.51
N GLY A 273 8.50 18.02 4.37
CA GLY A 273 7.31 18.26 5.19
C GLY A 273 7.34 17.55 6.54
N PRO A 274 6.36 17.85 7.39
CA PRO A 274 6.37 17.39 8.78
C PRO A 274 5.95 15.94 8.98
N VAL A 275 5.36 15.29 7.98
CA VAL A 275 4.79 13.93 8.09
C VAL A 275 5.05 13.14 6.81
N PRO A 276 6.31 12.76 6.54
CA PRO A 276 6.59 11.90 5.41
C PRO A 276 5.93 10.53 5.63
N SER A 277 5.31 10.00 4.60
CA SER A 277 4.73 8.66 4.58
C SER A 277 5.25 7.87 3.40
N VAL A 278 5.43 6.57 3.59
CA VAL A 278 5.88 5.68 2.54
C VAL A 278 4.92 4.51 2.40
N GLN A 279 4.58 4.18 1.15
CA GLN A 279 3.78 3.01 0.79
C GLN A 279 4.66 2.03 0.05
N LEU A 280 4.63 0.77 0.44
CA LEU A 280 5.23 -0.35 -0.27
C LEU A 280 4.11 -1.26 -0.74
N ILE A 281 4.01 -1.49 -2.03
CA ILE A 281 3.00 -2.34 -2.65
C ILE A 281 3.73 -3.43 -3.43
N LEU A 282 3.36 -4.69 -3.24
CA LEU A 282 3.94 -5.82 -3.94
C LEU A 282 2.84 -6.64 -4.63
N SER A 283 3.16 -7.19 -5.81
CA SER A 283 2.31 -8.16 -6.51
C SER A 283 3.20 -9.11 -7.33
N GLY A 284 3.25 -10.38 -6.93
CA GLY A 284 4.13 -11.36 -7.53
C GLY A 284 5.60 -10.94 -7.44
N ALA A 285 6.27 -10.81 -8.60
CA ALA A 285 7.66 -10.36 -8.70
C ALA A 285 7.80 -8.83 -8.94
N SER A 286 6.71 -8.09 -8.90
CA SER A 286 6.67 -6.64 -9.09
C SER A 286 6.45 -5.91 -7.77
N GLY A 287 6.96 -4.69 -7.68
CA GLY A 287 6.79 -3.87 -6.49
C GLY A 287 6.89 -2.38 -6.79
N TRP A 288 6.24 -1.57 -5.97
CA TRP A 288 6.22 -0.12 -6.07
C TRP A 288 6.41 0.49 -4.68
N LEU A 289 7.29 1.44 -4.62
CA LEU A 289 7.55 2.27 -3.45
C LEU A 289 7.16 3.70 -3.79
N LEU A 290 6.31 4.29 -2.99
CA LEU A 290 5.81 5.66 -3.15
C LEU A 290 6.06 6.43 -1.87
N GLU A 291 6.73 7.58 -1.97
CA GLU A 291 6.92 8.50 -0.86
C GLU A 291 6.04 9.72 -1.06
N ASN A 292 5.26 10.04 -0.04
CA ASN A 292 4.37 11.19 0.05
C ASN A 292 4.78 12.10 1.22
N ASP A 293 4.84 13.40 0.93
CA ASP A 293 4.94 14.46 1.92
C ASP A 293 3.99 15.60 1.54
N ARG A 294 2.70 15.44 1.85
CA ARG A 294 1.58 16.28 1.36
C ARG A 294 1.38 16.25 -0.16
N THR A 295 2.41 15.92 -0.91
CA THR A 295 2.44 15.69 -2.35
C THR A 295 3.25 14.44 -2.62
N VAL A 296 3.15 13.89 -3.81
CA VAL A 296 4.03 12.80 -4.24
C VAL A 296 5.43 13.35 -4.46
N VAL A 297 6.41 12.85 -3.72
CA VAL A 297 7.81 13.32 -3.78
C VAL A 297 8.64 12.48 -4.74
N ALA A 298 8.61 11.16 -4.58
CA ALA A 298 9.41 10.23 -5.38
C ALA A 298 8.92 8.80 -5.25
N GLY A 299 9.47 7.92 -6.09
CA GLY A 299 9.18 6.49 -6.03
C GLY A 299 10.29 5.61 -6.57
N ALA A 300 10.15 4.32 -6.32
CA ALA A 300 10.95 3.27 -6.92
C ALA A 300 10.05 2.11 -7.35
N ARG A 301 10.51 1.34 -8.34
CA ARG A 301 9.80 0.17 -8.86
C ARG A 301 10.73 -1.03 -8.90
N LEU A 302 10.21 -2.20 -8.55
CA LEU A 302 10.91 -3.48 -8.66
C LEU A 302 10.76 -4.03 -10.08
N VAL A 303 11.88 -4.15 -10.80
CA VAL A 303 11.95 -4.62 -12.18
C VAL A 303 13.04 -5.67 -12.29
N ASN A 304 12.70 -6.88 -12.71
CA ASN A 304 13.65 -8.00 -12.86
C ASN A 304 14.49 -8.25 -11.59
N GLY A 305 13.88 -8.14 -10.42
CA GLY A 305 14.55 -8.35 -9.12
C GLY A 305 15.39 -7.17 -8.63
N ALA A 306 15.44 -6.06 -9.33
CA ALA A 306 16.17 -4.85 -8.93
C ALA A 306 15.23 -3.67 -8.74
N TRP A 307 15.42 -2.90 -7.66
CA TRP A 307 14.74 -1.63 -7.45
C TRP A 307 15.38 -0.56 -8.32
N VAL A 308 14.57 0.17 -9.08
CA VAL A 308 14.97 1.29 -9.94
C VAL A 308 14.12 2.50 -9.63
N THR A 309 14.64 3.70 -9.88
CA THR A 309 13.86 4.94 -9.74
C THR A 309 12.65 4.89 -10.66
N TRP A 310 11.53 5.40 -10.18
CA TRP A 310 10.26 5.42 -10.88
C TRP A 310 9.54 6.74 -10.61
N GLN A 311 8.88 7.27 -11.66
CA GLN A 311 8.00 8.43 -11.52
C GLN A 311 6.61 7.94 -11.14
N PRO A 312 6.15 8.18 -9.90
CA PRO A 312 4.81 7.78 -9.47
C PRO A 312 3.72 8.57 -10.21
N PRO A 313 2.48 8.07 -10.23
CA PRO A 313 1.35 8.87 -10.66
C PRO A 313 1.17 10.07 -9.72
N CYS A 314 0.48 11.11 -10.18
CA CYS A 314 0.12 12.28 -9.38
C CYS A 314 1.30 13.18 -8.96
N ALA A 315 2.49 13.01 -9.50
CA ALA A 315 3.64 13.86 -9.16
C ALA A 315 3.44 15.34 -9.57
N ASP A 316 2.54 15.60 -10.51
CA ASP A 316 2.22 16.94 -11.01
C ASP A 316 1.00 17.58 -10.32
N VAL A 317 0.38 16.89 -9.34
CA VAL A 317 -0.79 17.40 -8.61
C VAL A 317 -0.44 17.74 -7.17
N VAL A 318 -1.21 18.65 -6.58
CA VAL A 318 -1.04 19.08 -5.19
C VAL A 318 -1.85 18.16 -4.31
N GLY A 319 -1.22 17.18 -3.69
CA GLY A 319 -1.85 16.24 -2.79
C GLY A 319 -1.15 14.89 -2.78
N PRO A 320 -1.42 14.06 -1.77
CA PRO A 320 -0.87 12.71 -1.69
C PRO A 320 -1.51 11.78 -2.73
N ALA A 321 -0.82 10.69 -3.04
CA ALA A 321 -1.36 9.57 -3.79
C ALA A 321 -1.42 8.32 -2.93
N PHE A 322 -2.44 7.51 -3.17
CA PHE A 322 -2.59 6.18 -2.57
C PHE A 322 -2.65 5.15 -3.69
N LEU A 323 -1.80 4.14 -3.62
CA LEU A 323 -1.60 3.16 -4.69
C LEU A 323 -2.03 1.77 -4.22
N ALA A 324 -2.67 1.02 -5.11
CA ALA A 324 -2.94 -0.41 -4.95
C ALA A 324 -2.59 -1.16 -6.23
N ALA A 325 -2.18 -2.42 -6.10
CA ALA A 325 -1.97 -3.33 -7.20
C ALA A 325 -2.86 -4.57 -7.03
N SER A 326 -3.66 -4.89 -8.03
CA SER A 326 -4.42 -6.14 -8.07
C SER A 326 -3.68 -7.25 -8.83
N SER A 327 -2.67 -6.88 -9.62
CA SER A 327 -1.76 -7.80 -10.32
C SER A 327 -0.43 -7.09 -10.63
N PRO A 328 0.59 -7.81 -11.16
CA PRO A 328 1.84 -7.17 -11.59
C PRO A 328 1.69 -6.08 -12.66
N THR A 329 0.57 -6.04 -13.37
CA THR A 329 0.30 -5.06 -14.42
C THR A 329 -0.82 -4.09 -14.10
N GLU A 330 -1.75 -4.47 -13.20
CA GLU A 330 -2.95 -3.70 -12.91
C GLU A 330 -2.79 -2.91 -11.62
N LEU A 331 -2.71 -1.58 -11.74
CA LEU A 331 -2.63 -0.67 -10.61
C LEU A 331 -3.77 0.36 -10.62
N ALA A 332 -4.16 0.77 -9.44
CA ALA A 332 -5.09 1.86 -9.20
C ALA A 332 -4.42 2.89 -8.27
N ALA A 333 -4.50 4.16 -8.63
CA ALA A 333 -4.02 5.26 -7.80
C ALA A 333 -5.14 6.27 -7.58
N ALA A 334 -5.43 6.60 -6.32
CA ALA A 334 -6.25 7.75 -5.97
C ALA A 334 -5.34 8.94 -5.67
N CYS A 335 -5.52 10.03 -6.42
CA CYS A 335 -4.74 11.24 -6.30
C CYS A 335 -5.61 12.35 -5.77
N ASP A 336 -5.22 12.97 -4.66
CA ASP A 336 -5.86 14.18 -4.17
C ASP A 336 -5.44 15.35 -5.09
N VAL A 337 -6.41 15.92 -5.79
CA VAL A 337 -6.19 17.07 -6.70
C VAL A 337 -6.68 18.38 -6.11
N GLY A 338 -7.12 18.37 -4.85
CA GLY A 338 -7.63 19.53 -4.13
C GLY A 338 -6.53 20.39 -3.52
N LEU A 339 -6.61 21.69 -3.70
CA LEU A 339 -5.99 22.64 -2.77
C LEU A 339 -6.75 22.57 -1.45
N TRP A 340 -6.05 22.59 -0.33
CA TRP A 340 -6.63 22.66 1.01
C TRP A 340 -7.77 23.69 1.06
N GLY A 341 -9.01 23.20 1.23
CA GLY A 341 -10.22 24.03 1.31
C GLY A 341 -11.04 24.19 0.00
N ALA A 342 -10.64 23.54 -1.09
CA ALA A 342 -11.47 23.44 -2.29
C ALA A 342 -12.09 22.02 -2.37
N PRO A 343 -13.38 21.89 -2.75
CA PRO A 343 -14.04 20.60 -2.95
C PRO A 343 -13.64 20.00 -4.32
N ALA A 344 -12.37 19.78 -4.56
CA ALA A 344 -11.89 19.03 -5.70
C ALA A 344 -11.70 17.60 -5.22
N GLY A 345 -12.56 16.67 -5.57
CA GLY A 345 -12.48 15.28 -5.14
C GLY A 345 -11.22 14.58 -5.64
N ASP A 346 -10.93 13.42 -5.05
CA ASP A 346 -9.85 12.55 -5.52
C ASP A 346 -10.12 12.06 -6.94
N HIS A 347 -9.07 11.96 -7.74
CA HIS A 347 -9.12 11.38 -9.08
C HIS A 347 -8.53 9.97 -9.07
N LEU A 348 -9.22 9.03 -9.72
CA LEU A 348 -8.71 7.70 -9.97
C LEU A 348 -7.90 7.68 -11.25
N TYR A 349 -6.71 7.11 -11.16
CA TYR A 349 -5.84 6.79 -12.29
C TYR A 349 -5.61 5.28 -12.32
N LEU A 350 -5.64 4.68 -13.49
CA LEU A 350 -5.42 3.26 -13.71
C LEU A 350 -4.20 3.04 -14.59
N SER A 351 -3.44 1.99 -14.27
CA SER A 351 -2.34 1.48 -15.09
C SER A 351 -2.61 0.02 -15.42
N HIS A 352 -2.34 -0.37 -16.68
CA HIS A 352 -2.44 -1.73 -17.21
C HIS A 352 -1.07 -2.26 -17.66
N ASP A 353 0.00 -1.54 -17.37
CA ASP A 353 1.38 -1.82 -17.82
C ASP A 353 2.40 -1.80 -16.66
N GLY A 354 1.93 -2.10 -15.45
CA GLY A 354 2.77 -2.17 -14.26
C GLY A 354 3.30 -0.82 -13.81
N GLY A 355 2.52 0.24 -14.01
CA GLY A 355 2.85 1.60 -13.59
C GLY A 355 3.83 2.31 -14.52
N SER A 356 4.00 1.85 -15.76
CA SER A 356 4.77 2.59 -16.78
C SER A 356 3.99 3.78 -17.29
N THR A 357 2.66 3.62 -17.44
CA THR A 357 1.73 4.71 -17.76
C THR A 357 0.49 4.65 -16.89
N PHE A 358 -0.15 5.80 -16.66
CA PHE A 358 -1.42 5.93 -15.94
C PHE A 358 -2.39 6.75 -16.77
N ALA A 359 -3.65 6.29 -16.82
CA ALA A 359 -4.74 6.99 -17.47
C ALA A 359 -5.79 7.41 -16.43
N ALA A 360 -6.28 8.65 -16.51
CA ALA A 360 -7.37 9.10 -15.65
C ALA A 360 -8.65 8.31 -15.96
N SER A 361 -9.31 7.77 -14.93
CA SER A 361 -10.54 7.00 -15.04
C SER A 361 -11.77 7.79 -14.55
N GLY A 362 -11.59 8.83 -13.75
CA GLY A 362 -12.68 9.66 -13.25
C GLY A 362 -12.48 10.15 -11.82
N THR A 363 -13.50 10.79 -11.27
CA THR A 363 -13.49 11.27 -9.89
C THR A 363 -14.03 10.21 -8.94
N VAL A 364 -13.38 10.03 -7.80
CA VAL A 364 -13.82 9.13 -6.73
C VAL A 364 -14.91 9.83 -5.92
N ALA A 365 -16.16 9.65 -6.30
CA ALA A 365 -17.28 10.25 -5.57
C ALA A 365 -17.94 9.21 -4.63
N PRO A 366 -18.36 9.56 -3.41
CA PRO A 366 -18.43 10.89 -2.81
C PRO A 366 -17.32 11.20 -1.80
N VAL A 367 -16.11 10.68 -1.95
CA VAL A 367 -14.97 10.97 -1.08
C VAL A 367 -14.32 12.31 -1.47
N GLN A 368 -13.91 13.11 -0.50
CA GLN A 368 -13.21 14.38 -0.70
C GLN A 368 -11.72 14.30 -0.38
N MET A 369 -11.34 13.37 0.50
CA MET A 369 -9.96 13.10 0.89
C MET A 369 -9.76 11.59 1.01
N ALA A 370 -9.10 10.96 0.04
CA ALA A 370 -8.67 9.58 0.15
C ALA A 370 -7.58 9.43 1.23
N SER A 371 -7.55 8.27 1.86
CA SER A 371 -6.54 7.91 2.86
C SER A 371 -5.94 6.54 2.59
N GLN A 372 -6.64 5.66 1.87
CA GLN A 372 -6.20 4.31 1.49
C GLN A 372 -6.90 3.88 0.21
N VAL A 373 -6.22 3.02 -0.56
CA VAL A 373 -6.79 2.36 -1.73
C VAL A 373 -6.46 0.87 -1.66
N ALA A 374 -7.41 0.02 -2.01
CA ALA A 374 -7.19 -1.41 -2.19
C ALA A 374 -7.92 -1.89 -3.44
N ALA A 375 -7.33 -2.85 -4.16
CA ALA A 375 -7.90 -3.41 -5.37
C ALA A 375 -7.77 -4.93 -5.35
N SER A 376 -8.86 -5.65 -5.62
CA SER A 376 -8.83 -7.09 -5.81
C SER A 376 -8.80 -7.49 -7.30
N SER A 377 -9.12 -6.55 -8.19
CA SER A 377 -9.02 -6.69 -9.65
C SER A 377 -8.93 -5.30 -10.30
N ALA A 378 -8.71 -5.26 -11.61
CA ALA A 378 -8.74 -4.00 -12.38
C ALA A 378 -10.10 -3.28 -12.35
N SER A 379 -11.20 -4.02 -12.12
CA SER A 379 -12.56 -3.45 -12.07
C SER A 379 -13.06 -3.20 -10.65
N MET A 380 -12.54 -3.95 -9.66
CA MET A 380 -12.96 -3.85 -8.26
C MET A 380 -11.92 -3.13 -7.43
N ILE A 381 -12.24 -1.91 -7.03
CA ILE A 381 -11.37 -1.01 -6.26
C ILE A 381 -12.18 -0.41 -5.11
N VAL A 382 -11.61 -0.42 -3.92
CA VAL A 382 -12.15 0.29 -2.75
C VAL A 382 -11.24 1.46 -2.42
N VAL A 383 -11.83 2.62 -2.25
CA VAL A 383 -11.17 3.81 -1.71
C VAL A 383 -11.75 4.09 -0.34
N ALA A 384 -10.86 4.16 0.64
CA ALA A 384 -11.18 4.66 1.96
C ALA A 384 -10.83 6.14 2.04
N GLY A 385 -11.73 6.92 2.60
CA GLY A 385 -11.50 8.35 2.76
C GLY A 385 -12.57 9.00 3.60
N SER A 386 -12.63 10.31 3.60
CA SER A 386 -13.59 11.07 4.39
C SER A 386 -14.22 12.21 3.60
N ASP A 387 -15.38 12.65 4.10
CA ASP A 387 -16.03 13.90 3.73
C ASP A 387 -16.48 14.65 4.99
N SER A 388 -17.33 15.67 4.82
CA SER A 388 -17.87 16.45 5.93
C SER A 388 -18.72 15.67 6.93
N THR A 389 -19.13 14.44 6.62
CA THR A 389 -19.95 13.56 7.48
C THR A 389 -19.14 12.48 8.18
N GLY A 390 -17.85 12.32 7.86
CA GLY A 390 -16.94 11.34 8.45
C GLY A 390 -16.30 10.39 7.44
N ALA A 391 -15.63 9.36 7.96
CA ALA A 391 -14.97 8.35 7.17
C ALA A 391 -15.96 7.39 6.51
N ARG A 392 -15.60 6.94 5.31
CA ARG A 392 -16.38 5.98 4.54
C ARG A 392 -15.51 5.13 3.62
N LEU A 393 -16.06 3.99 3.21
CA LEU A 393 -15.54 3.18 2.12
C LEU A 393 -16.45 3.37 0.92
N VAL A 394 -15.85 3.69 -0.22
CA VAL A 394 -16.53 3.71 -1.51
C VAL A 394 -15.91 2.68 -2.42
N ALA A 395 -16.72 1.97 -3.17
CA ALA A 395 -16.26 0.93 -4.09
C ALA A 395 -16.73 1.21 -5.52
N THR A 396 -15.89 0.86 -6.46
CA THR A 396 -16.24 0.68 -7.86
C THR A 396 -16.13 -0.80 -8.22
N PHE A 397 -17.04 -1.28 -9.06
CA PHE A 397 -17.03 -2.64 -9.59
C PHE A 397 -16.89 -2.67 -11.11
N ASP A 398 -16.65 -1.50 -11.71
CA ASP A 398 -16.58 -1.28 -13.16
C ASP A 398 -15.36 -0.45 -13.58
N GLY A 399 -14.29 -0.44 -12.73
CA GLY A 399 -13.04 0.24 -13.02
C GLY A 399 -13.12 1.77 -12.91
N GLY A 400 -13.90 2.28 -11.97
CA GLY A 400 -13.99 3.70 -11.66
C GLY A 400 -15.06 4.46 -12.45
N ARG A 401 -15.90 3.78 -13.24
CA ARG A 401 -16.98 4.44 -13.98
C ARG A 401 -18.13 4.84 -13.08
N THR A 402 -18.46 3.96 -12.11
CA THR A 402 -19.47 4.25 -11.07
C THR A 402 -18.94 3.94 -9.70
N TRP A 403 -19.43 4.65 -8.68
CA TRP A 403 -19.02 4.51 -7.29
C TRP A 403 -20.22 4.33 -6.37
N THR A 404 -20.07 3.47 -5.37
CA THR A 404 -21.09 3.18 -4.36
C THR A 404 -20.50 3.29 -2.98
N VAL A 405 -21.18 3.94 -2.04
CA VAL A 405 -20.81 3.89 -0.61
C VAL A 405 -21.15 2.50 -0.08
N VAL A 406 -20.13 1.75 0.32
CA VAL A 406 -20.26 0.37 0.84
C VAL A 406 -20.16 0.32 2.36
N ALA A 407 -19.63 1.36 3.00
CA ALA A 407 -19.69 1.55 4.45
C ALA A 407 -19.59 3.04 4.81
N SER A 408 -20.41 3.48 5.78
CA SER A 408 -20.29 4.76 6.46
C SER A 408 -19.79 4.50 7.87
N LEU A 409 -18.62 5.02 8.21
CA LEU A 409 -17.87 4.65 9.41
C LEU A 409 -17.90 5.74 10.50
N GLY A 410 -18.37 6.95 10.15
CA GLY A 410 -18.48 8.07 11.09
C GLY A 410 -17.13 8.71 11.43
N ALA A 411 -16.98 9.21 12.66
CA ALA A 411 -15.78 9.95 13.10
C ALA A 411 -14.63 9.01 13.48
N VAL A 412 -14.09 8.29 12.49
CA VAL A 412 -12.93 7.41 12.63
C VAL A 412 -11.84 7.74 11.61
N THR A 413 -10.63 7.29 11.89
CA THR A 413 -9.51 7.28 10.93
C THR A 413 -9.32 5.86 10.41
N ILE A 414 -9.09 5.70 9.12
CA ILE A 414 -8.78 4.41 8.50
C ILE A 414 -7.28 4.22 8.52
N ARG A 415 -6.85 3.09 9.10
CA ARG A 415 -5.43 2.79 9.35
C ARG A 415 -4.85 1.77 8.38
N ASP A 416 -5.64 0.76 8.02
CA ASP A 416 -5.22 -0.31 7.13
C ASP A 416 -6.40 -0.73 6.26
N LEU A 417 -6.16 -1.06 4.99
CA LEU A 417 -7.16 -1.53 4.03
C LEU A 417 -6.47 -2.43 3.01
N GLY A 418 -6.97 -3.65 2.83
CA GLY A 418 -6.38 -4.59 1.89
C GLY A 418 -7.32 -5.72 1.50
N PHE A 419 -6.99 -6.43 0.42
CA PHE A 419 -7.67 -7.64 -0.04
C PHE A 419 -6.70 -8.83 -0.01
N THR A 420 -7.16 -9.94 0.60
CA THR A 420 -6.47 -11.23 0.56
C THR A 420 -6.88 -12.02 -0.69
N SER A 421 -8.12 -11.85 -1.14
CA SER A 421 -8.67 -12.51 -2.32
C SER A 421 -9.69 -11.62 -3.01
N ALA A 422 -10.25 -12.07 -4.13
CA ALA A 422 -11.33 -11.35 -4.81
C ALA A 422 -12.58 -11.13 -3.92
N GLN A 423 -12.77 -11.97 -2.90
CA GLN A 423 -13.94 -11.93 -2.02
C GLN A 423 -13.64 -11.36 -0.64
N GLN A 424 -12.42 -11.59 -0.12
CA GLN A 424 -12.06 -11.24 1.25
C GLN A 424 -11.17 -10.01 1.30
N GLY A 425 -11.61 -9.02 2.05
CA GLY A 425 -10.83 -7.83 2.38
C GLY A 425 -10.99 -7.44 3.85
N VAL A 426 -10.10 -6.60 4.32
CA VAL A 426 -10.02 -6.13 5.71
C VAL A 426 -9.85 -4.62 5.76
N VAL A 427 -10.36 -3.99 6.80
CA VAL A 427 -10.10 -2.58 7.14
C VAL A 427 -9.98 -2.43 8.65
N ILE A 428 -8.96 -1.68 9.08
CA ILE A 428 -8.80 -1.26 10.47
C ILE A 428 -9.19 0.20 10.59
N THR A 429 -10.08 0.49 11.54
CA THR A 429 -10.48 1.85 11.89
C THR A 429 -10.07 2.19 13.31
N THR A 430 -9.68 3.44 13.55
CA THR A 430 -9.30 3.96 14.86
C THR A 430 -10.09 5.22 15.18
N SER A 431 -10.39 5.42 16.45
CA SER A 431 -11.06 6.61 16.98
C SER A 431 -10.34 7.08 18.24
N ALA A 432 -10.47 8.36 18.58
CA ALA A 432 -9.99 8.87 19.85
C ALA A 432 -10.86 8.39 21.04
N ASP A 433 -12.13 8.14 20.78
CA ASP A 433 -13.16 7.91 21.83
C ASP A 433 -13.56 6.44 21.97
N ALA A 434 -13.05 5.53 21.09
CA ALA A 434 -13.38 4.12 21.10
C ALA A 434 -12.17 3.25 20.72
N PRO A 435 -12.13 1.97 21.16
CA PRO A 435 -11.13 1.01 20.68
C PRO A 435 -11.15 0.90 19.17
N ALA A 436 -9.98 0.65 18.57
CA ALA A 436 -9.88 0.36 17.14
C ALA A 436 -10.74 -0.86 16.78
N SER A 437 -11.25 -0.89 15.56
CA SER A 437 -12.10 -1.96 15.06
C SER A 437 -11.52 -2.58 13.79
N LEU A 438 -11.64 -3.90 13.67
CA LEU A 438 -11.35 -4.64 12.46
C LEU A 438 -12.68 -5.00 11.79
N LEU A 439 -12.88 -4.53 10.56
CA LEU A 439 -14.00 -4.91 9.71
C LEU A 439 -13.50 -5.80 8.57
N MET A 440 -14.36 -6.69 8.10
CA MET A 440 -14.07 -7.61 7.02
C MET A 440 -15.20 -7.62 5.99
N THR A 441 -14.84 -7.77 4.73
CA THR A 441 -15.75 -8.16 3.65
C THR A 441 -15.49 -9.61 3.26
N ARG A 442 -16.55 -10.32 2.82
CA ARG A 442 -16.49 -11.69 2.29
C ARG A 442 -17.24 -11.82 0.96
N ASP A 443 -17.69 -10.70 0.44
CA ASP A 443 -18.49 -10.59 -0.77
C ASP A 443 -17.84 -9.62 -1.79
N GLY A 444 -16.51 -9.51 -1.75
CA GLY A 444 -15.75 -8.67 -2.68
C GLY A 444 -15.96 -7.18 -2.44
N GLY A 445 -16.17 -6.75 -1.20
CA GLY A 445 -16.28 -5.34 -0.85
C GLY A 445 -17.69 -4.76 -0.91
N HIS A 446 -18.71 -5.57 -1.22
CA HIS A 446 -20.09 -5.08 -1.25
C HIS A 446 -20.63 -4.78 0.16
N THR A 447 -20.27 -5.59 1.17
CA THR A 447 -20.63 -5.35 2.56
C THR A 447 -19.44 -5.53 3.50
N TRP A 448 -19.41 -4.78 4.59
CA TRP A 448 -18.35 -4.80 5.59
C TRP A 448 -18.95 -5.02 6.98
N ARG A 449 -18.38 -5.95 7.75
CA ARG A 449 -18.87 -6.34 9.09
C ARG A 449 -17.70 -6.45 10.07
N ALA A 450 -17.95 -6.22 11.36
CA ALA A 450 -16.95 -6.42 12.40
C ALA A 450 -16.45 -7.88 12.41
N ALA A 451 -15.12 -8.07 12.49
CA ALA A 451 -14.51 -9.38 12.65
C ALA A 451 -14.94 -10.00 14.00
N GLY A 452 -15.20 -11.31 14.02
CA GLY A 452 -15.69 -12.00 15.20
C GLY A 452 -17.18 -11.79 15.50
N ALA A 453 -17.89 -10.95 14.75
CA ALA A 453 -19.35 -10.94 14.74
C ALA A 453 -19.81 -12.15 13.91
N GLY A 454 -20.07 -13.28 14.57
CA GLY A 454 -20.59 -14.50 13.94
C GLY A 454 -21.74 -14.15 13.02
N GLY A 455 -21.70 -14.63 11.77
CA GLY A 455 -22.82 -14.52 10.86
C GLY A 455 -24.02 -15.29 11.44
N GLY A 456 -25.07 -14.55 11.80
CA GLY A 456 -26.38 -15.12 12.04
C GLY A 456 -27.05 -15.50 10.72
#